data_035e3889cc85803f6ac4693faf3c8ff5
#
_entry.id   035e3889cc85803f6ac4693faf3c8ff5
#
_cell.length_a   1.000
_cell.length_b   1.000
_cell.length_c   1.000
_cell.angle_alpha   90.00
_cell.angle_beta   90.00
_cell.angle_gamma   90.00
#
_symmetry.space_group_name_H-M   'P 1'
#
loop_
_entity.id
_entity.type
_entity.pdbx_description
1 polymer ?
#
loop_
_entity_poly.entity_id
_entity_poly.type
_entity_poly.pdbx_seq_one_letter_code
_entity_poly.pdbx_strand_id
1 'polypeptide(L)'
;LAISKERKNEVVALLKEWAARSEAMYVAQFTGLNMKQIDDLRHRVRQCGGEFHVVKNTLARIAFKEAGFPLEESLFSGSTAIAFAFQDPPALAKALFEFNRTNQALVVKGGYLKRELLSAENVQALSELPPLPVMQAQLLGTILAPASQLARILAEPGRQIAAVLKAYFEKDSQAAPTPA
;
A
#
# COMPACT_ATOMS: atom_id res chain seq x y z
N LEU A 1 -33.74 18.27 -0.97
CA LEU A 1 -34.23 17.15 -1.75
C LEU A 1 -33.98 15.86 -0.96
N ALA A 2 -35.03 15.27 -0.37
CA ALA A 2 -34.95 14.02 0.36
C ALA A 2 -34.71 12.88 -0.67
N ILE A 3 -33.60 12.16 -0.52
CA ILE A 3 -33.32 10.98 -1.32
C ILE A 3 -34.43 9.94 -1.05
N SER A 4 -35.05 9.39 -2.10
CA SER A 4 -36.13 8.40 -1.97
C SER A 4 -35.64 7.18 -1.19
N LYS A 5 -36.57 6.47 -0.56
CA LYS A 5 -36.23 5.26 0.23
C LYS A 5 -35.62 4.17 -0.65
N GLU A 6 -36.06 4.06 -1.89
CA GLU A 6 -35.53 3.12 -2.89
C GLU A 6 -34.07 3.42 -3.19
N ARG A 7 -33.73 4.69 -3.47
CA ARG A 7 -32.36 5.09 -3.77
C ARG A 7 -31.39 4.93 -2.58
N LYS A 8 -31.89 5.01 -1.33
CA LYS A 8 -31.10 4.69 -0.14
C LYS A 8 -30.77 3.21 -0.08
N ASN A 9 -31.75 2.36 -0.39
CA ASN A 9 -31.56 0.91 -0.41
C ASN A 9 -30.61 0.49 -1.54
N GLU A 10 -30.67 1.10 -2.71
CA GLU A 10 -29.74 0.89 -3.81
C GLU A 10 -28.29 1.23 -3.40
N VAL A 11 -28.08 2.39 -2.77
CA VAL A 11 -26.75 2.81 -2.30
C VAL A 11 -26.22 1.85 -1.24
N VAL A 12 -27.06 1.38 -0.32
CA VAL A 12 -26.68 0.39 0.70
C VAL A 12 -26.32 -0.94 0.04
N ALA A 13 -27.07 -1.39 -0.96
CA ALA A 13 -26.77 -2.60 -1.71
C ALA A 13 -25.45 -2.53 -2.47
N LEU A 14 -25.19 -1.41 -3.16
CA LEU A 14 -23.91 -1.15 -3.85
C LEU A 14 -22.73 -1.12 -2.88
N LEU A 15 -22.86 -0.46 -1.73
CA LEU A 15 -21.82 -0.43 -0.71
C LEU A 15 -21.52 -1.81 -0.16
N LYS A 16 -22.53 -2.66 0.02
CA LYS A 16 -22.34 -4.05 0.45
C LYS A 16 -21.61 -4.87 -0.62
N GLU A 17 -21.98 -4.70 -1.89
CA GLU A 17 -21.30 -5.38 -2.99
C GLU A 17 -19.82 -4.99 -3.07
N TRP A 18 -19.50 -3.71 -2.99
CA TRP A 18 -18.11 -3.24 -2.98
C TRP A 18 -17.36 -3.72 -1.75
N ALA A 19 -17.99 -3.70 -0.57
CA ALA A 19 -17.39 -4.21 0.65
C ALA A 19 -17.12 -5.73 0.59
N ALA A 20 -17.99 -6.49 -0.07
CA ALA A 20 -17.81 -7.93 -0.24
C ALA A 20 -16.70 -8.28 -1.26
N ARG A 21 -16.51 -7.44 -2.28
CA ARG A 21 -15.50 -7.63 -3.33
C ARG A 21 -14.13 -7.08 -2.95
N SER A 22 -14.08 -6.10 -2.05
CA SER A 22 -12.82 -5.45 -1.64
C SER A 22 -12.05 -6.30 -0.65
N GLU A 23 -10.73 -6.35 -0.81
CA GLU A 23 -9.81 -6.96 0.16
C GLU A 23 -9.56 -6.05 1.36
N ALA A 24 -9.53 -4.73 1.12
CA ALA A 24 -9.40 -3.73 2.17
C ALA A 24 -10.26 -2.50 1.86
N MET A 25 -10.63 -1.80 2.93
CA MET A 25 -11.39 -0.55 2.87
C MET A 25 -10.73 0.46 3.80
N TYR A 26 -10.46 1.66 3.30
CA TYR A 26 -9.88 2.73 4.09
C TYR A 26 -10.89 3.85 4.27
N VAL A 27 -11.08 4.26 5.51
CA VAL A 27 -12.01 5.33 5.88
C VAL A 27 -11.19 6.60 6.08
N ALA A 28 -11.47 7.59 5.26
CA ALA A 28 -10.81 8.89 5.34
C ALA A 28 -11.83 10.00 5.58
N GLN A 29 -11.43 10.97 6.36
CA GLN A 29 -12.15 12.23 6.51
C GLN A 29 -11.56 13.25 5.55
N PHE A 30 -12.41 13.93 4.82
CA PHE A 30 -11.99 15.04 3.97
C PHE A 30 -12.62 16.35 4.47
N THR A 31 -11.82 17.41 4.49
CA THR A 31 -12.28 18.73 4.93
C THR A 31 -11.71 19.78 3.98
N GLY A 32 -12.58 20.45 3.21
CA GLY A 32 -12.14 21.55 2.35
C GLY A 32 -11.41 21.17 1.06
N LEU A 33 -11.56 19.93 0.58
CA LEU A 33 -11.00 19.51 -0.70
C LEU A 33 -11.73 20.18 -1.89
N ASN A 34 -10.96 20.71 -2.85
CA ASN A 34 -11.49 21.23 -4.09
C ASN A 34 -11.86 20.06 -5.04
N MET A 35 -12.82 20.28 -5.96
CA MET A 35 -13.24 19.25 -6.94
C MET A 35 -12.08 18.70 -7.75
N LYS A 36 -11.14 19.53 -8.19
CA LYS A 36 -9.93 19.09 -8.90
C LYS A 36 -9.09 18.12 -8.07
N GLN A 37 -8.92 18.40 -6.79
CA GLN A 37 -8.17 17.53 -5.88
C GLN A 37 -8.86 16.19 -5.64
N ILE A 38 -10.20 16.19 -5.57
CA ILE A 38 -10.98 14.95 -5.44
C ILE A 38 -10.85 14.10 -6.72
N ASP A 39 -10.87 14.72 -7.88
CA ASP A 39 -10.73 14.01 -9.15
C ASP A 39 -9.30 13.47 -9.34
N ASP A 40 -8.28 14.22 -8.95
CA ASP A 40 -6.89 13.75 -8.90
C ASP A 40 -6.73 12.55 -7.95
N LEU A 41 -7.36 12.60 -6.77
CA LEU A 41 -7.35 11.49 -5.82
C LEU A 41 -8.04 10.27 -6.42
N ARG A 42 -9.22 10.43 -7.02
CA ARG A 42 -9.93 9.34 -7.69
C ARG A 42 -9.09 8.71 -8.81
N HIS A 43 -8.38 9.54 -9.56
CA HIS A 43 -7.51 9.05 -10.63
C HIS A 43 -6.36 8.19 -10.10
N ARG A 44 -5.67 8.64 -9.04
CA ARG A 44 -4.60 7.87 -8.37
C ARG A 44 -5.12 6.57 -7.77
N VAL A 45 -6.26 6.62 -7.10
CA VAL A 45 -6.90 5.42 -6.51
C VAL A 45 -7.27 4.39 -7.58
N ARG A 46 -7.81 4.83 -8.72
CA ARG A 46 -8.11 3.95 -9.86
C ARG A 46 -6.86 3.32 -10.47
N GLN A 47 -5.74 4.04 -10.53
CA GLN A 47 -4.47 3.49 -11.00
C GLN A 47 -3.96 2.35 -10.10
N CYS A 48 -4.29 2.37 -8.82
CA CYS A 48 -3.97 1.30 -7.86
C CYS A 48 -5.04 0.17 -7.82
N GLY A 49 -5.98 0.15 -8.79
CA GLY A 49 -7.04 -0.85 -8.81
C GLY A 49 -8.09 -0.69 -7.71
N GLY A 50 -8.28 0.54 -7.20
CA GLY A 50 -9.26 0.86 -6.18
C GLY A 50 -10.33 1.83 -6.66
N GLU A 51 -11.35 2.04 -5.82
CA GLU A 51 -12.40 3.03 -6.03
C GLU A 51 -12.57 3.92 -4.80
N PHE A 52 -12.78 5.22 -5.03
CA PHE A 52 -12.97 6.22 -3.98
C PHE A 52 -14.37 6.82 -4.04
N HIS A 53 -15.14 6.62 -2.98
CA HIS A 53 -16.51 7.08 -2.89
C HIS A 53 -16.77 7.92 -1.64
N VAL A 54 -17.46 9.04 -1.82
CA VAL A 54 -17.96 9.86 -0.71
C VAL A 54 -19.31 9.29 -0.28
N VAL A 55 -19.43 8.93 0.98
CA VAL A 55 -20.59 8.21 1.50
C VAL A 55 -21.20 8.96 2.68
N LYS A 56 -22.53 8.90 2.77
CA LYS A 56 -23.23 9.41 3.94
C LYS A 56 -23.06 8.45 5.13
N ASN A 57 -22.57 8.93 6.27
CA ASN A 57 -22.24 8.13 7.46
C ASN A 57 -23.38 7.20 7.91
N THR A 58 -24.62 7.68 7.87
CA THR A 58 -25.80 6.88 8.26
C THR A 58 -26.00 5.67 7.35
N LEU A 59 -25.79 5.81 6.03
CA LEU A 59 -25.94 4.73 5.07
C LEU A 59 -24.76 3.76 5.15
N ALA A 60 -23.55 4.29 5.34
CA ALA A 60 -22.37 3.48 5.56
C ALA A 60 -22.52 2.58 6.78
N ARG A 61 -22.95 3.13 7.93
CA ARG A 61 -23.17 2.36 9.16
C ARG A 61 -24.17 1.21 8.95
N ILE A 62 -25.27 1.44 8.23
CA ILE A 62 -26.25 0.40 7.92
C ILE A 62 -25.62 -0.68 7.03
N ALA A 63 -24.94 -0.27 5.95
CA ALA A 63 -24.30 -1.20 5.02
C ALA A 63 -23.26 -2.09 5.70
N PHE A 64 -22.38 -1.50 6.53
CA PHE A 64 -21.33 -2.23 7.24
C PHE A 64 -21.89 -3.13 8.35
N LYS A 65 -22.92 -2.68 9.08
CA LYS A 65 -23.61 -3.51 10.07
C LYS A 65 -24.23 -4.75 9.44
N GLU A 66 -24.90 -4.59 8.30
CA GLU A 66 -25.54 -5.69 7.58
C GLU A 66 -24.53 -6.61 6.87
N ALA A 67 -23.33 -6.09 6.52
CA ALA A 67 -22.21 -6.85 5.99
C ALA A 67 -21.38 -7.59 7.06
N GLY A 68 -21.68 -7.37 8.36
CA GLY A 68 -21.04 -8.06 9.49
C GLY A 68 -19.64 -7.52 9.84
N PHE A 69 -19.36 -6.26 9.50
CA PHE A 69 -18.11 -5.59 9.94
C PHE A 69 -18.26 -5.01 11.34
N PRO A 70 -17.19 -5.03 12.17
CA PRO A 70 -17.20 -4.34 13.46
C PRO A 70 -17.36 -2.85 13.25
N LEU A 71 -18.39 -2.26 13.85
CA LEU A 71 -18.67 -0.83 13.72
C LEU A 71 -17.97 -0.07 14.84
N GLU A 72 -17.03 0.76 14.46
CA GLU A 72 -16.48 1.77 15.35
C GLU A 72 -17.05 3.15 14.99
N GLU A 73 -17.74 3.77 15.94
CA GLU A 73 -18.44 5.05 15.71
C GLU A 73 -17.49 6.20 15.39
N SER A 74 -16.26 6.12 15.90
CA SER A 74 -15.20 7.10 15.67
C SER A 74 -14.83 7.24 14.19
N LEU A 75 -14.87 6.16 13.43
CA LEU A 75 -14.52 6.15 12.01
C LEU A 75 -15.54 6.90 11.14
N PHE A 76 -16.82 6.83 11.53
CA PHE A 76 -17.93 7.42 10.75
C PHE A 76 -18.39 8.77 11.33
N SER A 77 -17.46 9.60 11.82
CA SER A 77 -17.72 10.97 12.26
C SER A 77 -17.23 11.99 11.23
N GLY A 78 -17.97 13.07 11.01
CA GLY A 78 -17.62 14.15 10.05
C GLY A 78 -17.88 13.78 8.58
N SER A 79 -17.16 14.42 7.67
CA SER A 79 -17.24 14.16 6.22
C SER A 79 -16.44 12.92 5.88
N THR A 80 -17.12 11.82 5.58
CA THR A 80 -16.47 10.52 5.40
C THR A 80 -16.44 10.11 3.94
N ALA A 81 -15.29 9.67 3.48
CA ALA A 81 -15.09 9.01 2.22
C ALA A 81 -14.48 7.62 2.46
N ILE A 82 -14.80 6.66 1.63
CA ILE A 82 -14.32 5.30 1.71
C ILE A 82 -13.58 4.98 0.42
N ALA A 83 -12.36 4.49 0.56
CA ALA A 83 -11.56 3.95 -0.53
C ALA A 83 -11.58 2.42 -0.45
N PHE A 84 -12.05 1.77 -1.50
CA PHE A 84 -12.11 0.32 -1.64
C PHE A 84 -10.90 -0.17 -2.42
N ALA A 85 -10.13 -1.12 -1.87
CA ALA A 85 -9.03 -1.79 -2.53
C ALA A 85 -9.48 -3.16 -3.02
N PHE A 86 -9.38 -3.42 -4.33
CA PHE A 86 -9.76 -4.70 -4.93
C PHE A 86 -8.58 -5.61 -5.24
N GLN A 87 -7.38 -5.04 -5.46
CA GLN A 87 -6.18 -5.78 -5.86
C GLN A 87 -5.04 -5.63 -4.85
N ASP A 88 -4.56 -4.39 -4.65
CA ASP A 88 -3.38 -4.11 -3.84
C ASP A 88 -3.70 -3.15 -2.67
N PRO A 89 -4.06 -3.67 -1.49
CA PRO A 89 -4.30 -2.84 -0.30
C PRO A 89 -3.14 -1.90 0.07
N PRO A 90 -1.85 -2.35 0.08
CA PRO A 90 -0.73 -1.46 0.39
C PRO A 90 -0.54 -0.31 -0.60
N ALA A 91 -0.72 -0.58 -1.91
CA ALA A 91 -0.58 0.45 -2.94
C ALA A 91 -1.64 1.56 -2.78
N LEU A 92 -2.88 1.18 -2.45
CA LEU A 92 -3.94 2.14 -2.19
C LEU A 92 -3.66 2.96 -0.92
N ALA A 93 -3.23 2.32 0.18
CA ALA A 93 -2.86 3.01 1.40
C ALA A 93 -1.76 4.04 1.13
N LYS A 94 -0.72 3.65 0.40
CA LYS A 94 0.39 4.53 -0.01
C LYS A 94 -0.12 5.74 -0.80
N ALA A 95 -0.98 5.54 -1.80
CA ALA A 95 -1.56 6.62 -2.60
C ALA A 95 -2.37 7.62 -1.74
N LEU A 96 -3.12 7.13 -0.73
CA LEU A 96 -3.85 7.98 0.20
C LEU A 96 -2.93 8.79 1.10
N PHE A 97 -1.86 8.19 1.64
CA PHE A 97 -0.89 8.89 2.49
C PHE A 97 -0.03 9.88 1.70
N GLU A 98 0.38 9.55 0.48
CA GLU A 98 1.09 10.49 -0.41
C GLU A 98 0.22 11.70 -0.75
N PHE A 99 -1.07 11.48 -0.99
CA PHE A 99 -2.00 12.57 -1.21
C PHE A 99 -2.19 13.42 0.06
N ASN A 100 -2.27 12.79 1.24
CA ASN A 100 -2.34 13.49 2.51
C ASN A 100 -1.11 14.38 2.76
N ARG A 101 0.09 13.90 2.42
CA ARG A 101 1.34 14.72 2.54
C ARG A 101 1.30 15.94 1.64
N THR A 102 0.68 15.85 0.47
CA THR A 102 0.53 16.96 -0.47
C THR A 102 -0.62 17.90 -0.08
N ASN A 103 -1.70 17.33 0.45
CA ASN A 103 -2.93 18.05 0.80
C ASN A 103 -3.37 17.62 2.21
N GLN A 104 -3.11 18.45 3.22
CA GLN A 104 -3.50 18.19 4.62
C GLN A 104 -5.03 18.14 4.86
N ALA A 105 -5.83 18.26 3.81
CA ALA A 105 -7.28 18.24 3.84
C ALA A 105 -7.89 16.83 3.90
N LEU A 106 -7.07 15.77 3.72
CA LEU A 106 -7.48 14.37 3.82
C LEU A 106 -6.83 13.75 5.06
N VAL A 107 -7.61 13.22 5.98
CA VAL A 107 -7.12 12.52 7.17
C VAL A 107 -7.62 11.08 7.14
N VAL A 108 -6.70 10.11 7.09
CA VAL A 108 -7.05 8.69 7.19
C VAL A 108 -7.32 8.36 8.65
N LYS A 109 -8.53 7.93 8.97
CA LYS A 109 -8.95 7.57 10.33
C LYS A 109 -8.67 6.12 10.69
N GLY A 110 -8.68 5.25 9.69
CA GLY A 110 -8.49 3.83 9.86
C GLY A 110 -9.04 3.08 8.66
N GLY A 111 -9.24 1.80 8.82
CA GLY A 111 -9.77 0.97 7.75
C GLY A 111 -10.17 -0.43 8.22
N TYR A 112 -10.50 -1.25 7.25
CA TYR A 112 -10.82 -2.66 7.43
C TYR A 112 -9.97 -3.48 6.46
N LEU A 113 -9.32 -4.50 6.94
CA LEU A 113 -8.62 -5.49 6.13
C LEU A 113 -9.32 -6.84 6.28
N LYS A 114 -9.91 -7.33 5.22
CA LYS A 114 -10.76 -8.52 5.19
C LYS A 114 -11.98 -8.42 6.12
N ARG A 115 -11.87 -8.30 7.38
CA ARG A 115 -12.94 -8.03 8.38
C ARG A 115 -12.37 -7.51 9.69
N GLU A 116 -11.05 -7.34 9.74
CA GLU A 116 -10.38 -6.81 10.92
C GLU A 116 -10.33 -5.29 10.86
N LEU A 117 -10.54 -4.65 11.98
CA LEU A 117 -10.45 -3.21 12.13
C LEU A 117 -8.98 -2.80 12.21
N LEU A 118 -8.58 -1.84 11.41
CA LEU A 118 -7.26 -1.26 11.42
C LEU A 118 -7.30 0.17 11.96
N SER A 119 -6.46 0.47 12.93
CA SER A 119 -6.22 1.84 13.39
C SER A 119 -5.47 2.65 12.30
N ALA A 120 -5.47 3.98 12.45
CA ALA A 120 -4.75 4.86 11.53
C ALA A 120 -3.25 4.52 11.46
N GLU A 121 -2.63 4.13 12.59
CA GLU A 121 -1.23 3.72 12.67
C GLU A 121 -0.96 2.44 11.86
N ASN A 122 -1.86 1.46 11.96
CA ASN A 122 -1.74 0.21 11.19
C ASN A 122 -1.91 0.43 9.68
N VAL A 123 -2.79 1.36 9.29
CA VAL A 123 -2.94 1.75 7.87
C VAL A 123 -1.68 2.47 7.38
N GLN A 124 -1.05 3.28 8.22
CA GLN A 124 0.24 3.91 7.89
C GLN A 124 1.33 2.85 7.72
N ALA A 125 1.45 1.90 8.63
CA ALA A 125 2.40 0.80 8.50
C ALA A 125 2.19 -0.01 7.22
N LEU A 126 0.91 -0.26 6.83
CA LEU A 126 0.58 -0.88 5.55
C LEU A 126 1.05 -0.05 4.34
N SER A 127 1.01 1.28 4.43
CA SER A 127 1.45 2.15 3.33
C SER A 127 2.97 2.10 3.08
N GLU A 128 3.75 1.68 4.08
CA GLU A 128 5.20 1.52 3.99
C GLU A 128 5.60 0.17 3.40
N LEU A 129 4.67 -0.79 3.31
CA LEU A 129 4.94 -2.10 2.75
C LEU A 129 5.10 -2.03 1.22
N PRO A 130 6.11 -2.74 0.68
CA PRO A 130 6.26 -2.88 -0.77
C PRO A 130 5.14 -3.75 -1.37
N PRO A 131 4.92 -3.70 -2.69
CA PRO A 131 3.95 -4.54 -3.37
C PRO A 131 4.18 -6.03 -3.12
N LEU A 132 3.11 -6.83 -3.15
CA LEU A 132 3.11 -8.28 -2.88
C LEU A 132 4.27 -9.06 -3.54
N PRO A 133 4.57 -8.91 -4.86
CA PRO A 133 5.65 -9.67 -5.49
C PRO A 133 7.03 -9.33 -4.91
N VAL A 134 7.24 -8.07 -4.49
CA VAL A 134 8.51 -7.66 -3.86
C VAL A 134 8.64 -8.27 -2.46
N MET A 135 7.56 -8.31 -1.67
CA MET A 135 7.56 -8.97 -0.37
C MET A 135 7.83 -10.48 -0.49
N GLN A 136 7.23 -11.14 -1.46
CA GLN A 136 7.49 -12.55 -1.74
C GLN A 136 8.96 -12.80 -2.13
N ALA A 137 9.53 -11.94 -2.97
CA ALA A 137 10.94 -12.01 -3.34
C ALA A 137 11.86 -11.79 -2.14
N GLN A 138 11.53 -10.86 -1.24
CA GLN A 138 12.27 -10.63 -0.01
C GLN A 138 12.22 -11.84 0.92
N LEU A 139 11.04 -12.45 1.11
CA LEU A 139 10.90 -13.66 1.92
C LEU A 139 11.73 -14.82 1.35
N LEU A 140 11.68 -15.06 0.04
CA LEU A 140 12.51 -16.07 -0.61
C LEU A 140 14.00 -15.76 -0.45
N GLY A 141 14.38 -14.48 -0.58
CA GLY A 141 15.74 -14.02 -0.37
C GLY A 141 16.23 -14.29 1.05
N THR A 142 15.42 -14.03 2.08
CA THR A 142 15.80 -14.31 3.48
C THR A 142 15.94 -15.80 3.78
N ILE A 143 15.12 -16.65 3.18
CA ILE A 143 15.22 -18.11 3.30
C ILE A 143 16.50 -18.63 2.63
N LEU A 144 16.88 -18.08 1.49
CA LEU A 144 18.08 -18.48 0.73
C LEU A 144 19.37 -17.83 1.24
N ALA A 145 19.27 -16.76 2.05
CA ALA A 145 20.42 -16.01 2.53
C ALA A 145 21.46 -16.86 3.28
N PRO A 146 21.11 -17.78 4.20
CA PRO A 146 22.08 -18.61 4.90
C PRO A 146 22.86 -19.52 3.96
N ALA A 147 22.18 -20.16 3.01
CA ALA A 147 22.82 -21.02 2.02
C ALA A 147 23.78 -20.24 1.11
N SER A 148 23.37 -19.05 0.66
CA SER A 148 24.18 -18.16 -0.15
C SER A 148 25.41 -17.65 0.61
N GLN A 149 25.28 -17.36 1.91
CA GLN A 149 26.40 -16.97 2.77
C GLN A 149 27.42 -18.09 2.94
N LEU A 150 26.98 -19.32 3.17
CA LEU A 150 27.85 -20.48 3.25
C LEU A 150 28.62 -20.69 1.94
N ALA A 151 27.93 -20.62 0.81
CA ALA A 151 28.56 -20.77 -0.50
C ALA A 151 29.62 -19.65 -0.75
N ARG A 152 29.34 -18.41 -0.33
CA ARG A 152 30.29 -17.30 -0.39
C ARG A 152 31.55 -17.57 0.45
N ILE A 153 31.36 -17.95 1.73
CA ILE A 153 32.48 -18.20 2.64
C ILE A 153 33.38 -19.32 2.10
N LEU A 154 32.80 -20.38 1.52
CA LEU A 154 33.57 -21.45 0.88
C LEU A 154 34.30 -21.02 -0.38
N ALA A 155 33.74 -20.11 -1.15
CA ALA A 155 34.35 -19.58 -2.38
C ALA A 155 35.35 -18.44 -2.14
N GLU A 156 35.34 -17.79 -0.98
CA GLU A 156 36.11 -16.60 -0.66
C GLU A 156 37.64 -16.83 -0.72
N PRO A 157 38.19 -17.95 -0.16
CA PRO A 157 39.65 -18.19 -0.25
C PRO A 157 40.15 -18.26 -1.68
N GLY A 158 39.40 -18.93 -2.56
CA GLY A 158 39.77 -19.01 -3.98
C GLY A 158 39.74 -17.67 -4.70
N ARG A 159 38.73 -16.83 -4.38
CA ARG A 159 38.63 -15.48 -4.93
C ARG A 159 39.77 -14.57 -4.44
N GLN A 160 40.14 -14.66 -3.18
CA GLN A 160 41.24 -13.86 -2.62
C GLN A 160 42.56 -14.20 -3.29
N ILE A 161 42.87 -15.49 -3.49
CA ILE A 161 44.08 -15.92 -4.19
C ILE A 161 44.06 -15.41 -5.63
N ALA A 162 42.95 -15.55 -6.34
CA ALA A 162 42.81 -15.05 -7.70
C ALA A 162 42.97 -13.52 -7.79
N ALA A 163 42.43 -12.78 -6.82
CA ALA A 163 42.55 -11.33 -6.78
C ALA A 163 43.98 -10.88 -6.53
N VAL A 164 44.72 -11.56 -5.65
CA VAL A 164 46.16 -11.26 -5.39
C VAL A 164 47.00 -11.56 -6.63
N LEU A 165 46.81 -12.70 -7.29
CA LEU A 165 47.49 -13.04 -8.52
C LEU A 165 47.20 -12.02 -9.62
N LYS A 166 45.95 -11.64 -9.80
CA LYS A 166 45.57 -10.60 -10.77
C LYS A 166 46.24 -9.26 -10.48
N ALA A 167 46.24 -8.81 -9.23
CA ALA A 167 46.92 -7.58 -8.83
C ALA A 167 48.41 -7.64 -9.06
N TYR A 168 49.06 -8.79 -8.87
CA TYR A 168 50.46 -9.00 -9.14
C TYR A 168 50.77 -8.87 -10.65
N PHE A 169 49.98 -9.52 -11.50
CA PHE A 169 50.16 -9.42 -12.96
C PHE A 169 49.89 -8.02 -13.50
N GLU A 170 48.90 -7.31 -12.96
CA GLU A 170 48.62 -5.92 -13.34
C GLU A 170 49.78 -4.97 -12.93
N LYS A 171 50.39 -5.22 -11.79
CA LYS A 171 51.56 -4.45 -11.33
C LYS A 171 52.79 -4.71 -12.20
N ASP A 172 53.06 -5.96 -12.59
CA ASP A 172 54.13 -6.32 -13.48
C ASP A 172 53.96 -5.78 -14.91
N SER A 173 52.72 -5.78 -15.41
CA SER A 173 52.42 -5.22 -16.74
C SER A 173 52.53 -3.66 -16.77
N GLN A 174 52.33 -2.99 -15.64
CA GLN A 174 52.57 -1.53 -15.52
C GLN A 174 54.02 -1.18 -15.28
N ALA A 175 54.83 -2.11 -14.80
CA ALA A 175 56.26 -1.94 -14.58
C ALA A 175 57.14 -2.24 -15.82
N ALA A 176 56.52 -2.76 -16.91
CA ALA A 176 57.24 -2.95 -18.16
C ALA A 176 57.50 -1.58 -18.83
N PRO A 177 58.78 -1.14 -19.02
CA PRO A 177 59.09 0.11 -19.67
C PRO A 177 58.64 0.06 -21.13
N THR A 178 57.93 1.06 -21.57
CA THR A 178 57.60 1.31 -22.99
C THR A 178 58.92 1.41 -23.75
N PRO A 179 59.18 0.53 -24.76
CA PRO A 179 60.36 0.70 -25.58
C PRO A 179 60.25 2.00 -26.38
N ALA A 180 61.28 2.82 -26.33
CA ALA A 180 61.43 4.05 -27.08
C ALA A 180 61.55 3.80 -28.58
#